data_efebb3f74952ac42a0f945d7eb4e6ccf
#
_entry.id   efebb3f74952ac42a0f945d7eb4e6ccf
#
_cell.length_a   1.000
_cell.length_b   1.000
_cell.length_c   1.000
_cell.angle_alpha   90.00
_cell.angle_beta   90.00
_cell.angle_gamma   90.00
#
_symmetry.space_group_name_H-M   'P 1'
#
loop_
_entity.id
_entity.type
_entity.pdbx_description
1 polymer ?
#
loop_
_entity_poly.entity_id
_entity_poly.type
_entity_poly.pdbx_seq_one_letter_code
_entity_poly.pdbx_strand_id
1 'polypeptide(L)'
;MTTEEIIKLEEEYIAPTYVRPPVVFDRGSGVYIYDLAGKRYLDFLGGIAVNSLGHGVPEIIGAVAQQTSKLVHISHLYHTEPHVKLAKLLVDNTFPAKVFFCNSGSESIEAALKFTRRWASDLGGESKHEIVTFKNAFHGRTYCAVSATAQPKYHEGFKPMLPGMVYLPLNEIEPLEKAISKDRTAAVMVEPVQGEGGVNPAQIEFLVHLRKICDERRVALIFDEIQCGLCRTGKLFAYQHSGVEPDVMTLAKPLAGGLPIGVVMMKPHIAGALKPGMHGSTFGANPVACHVAHAVVKKMIDEGLDQRALDLSLIPISEPTRRSAISYAVFCLK
;
A
#
# COMPACT_ATOMS: atom_id res chain seq x y z
N MET A 1 -4.79 -32.11 -12.96
CA MET A 1 -4.73 -32.45 -11.52
C MET A 1 -6.09 -32.19 -10.90
N THR A 2 -6.52 -33.01 -9.96
CA THR A 2 -7.74 -32.76 -9.16
C THR A 2 -7.46 -31.77 -8.04
N THR A 3 -8.52 -31.27 -7.40
CA THR A 3 -8.39 -30.40 -6.21
C THR A 3 -7.58 -31.08 -5.11
N GLU A 4 -7.84 -32.36 -4.85
CA GLU A 4 -7.16 -33.15 -3.81
C GLU A 4 -5.68 -33.35 -4.12
N GLU A 5 -5.33 -33.63 -5.39
CA GLU A 5 -3.94 -33.76 -5.83
C GLU A 5 -3.16 -32.47 -5.65
N ILE A 6 -3.75 -31.31 -6.01
CA ILE A 6 -3.12 -30.00 -5.86
C ILE A 6 -2.90 -29.67 -4.38
N ILE A 7 -3.91 -29.87 -3.53
CA ILE A 7 -3.80 -29.61 -2.08
C ILE A 7 -2.71 -30.49 -1.47
N LYS A 8 -2.66 -31.79 -1.82
CA LYS A 8 -1.62 -32.70 -1.33
C LYS A 8 -0.20 -32.26 -1.72
N LEU A 9 -0.03 -31.84 -2.98
CA LEU A 9 1.28 -31.32 -3.44
C LEU A 9 1.63 -30.01 -2.75
N GLU A 10 0.65 -29.14 -2.49
CA GLU A 10 0.89 -27.92 -1.76
C GLU A 10 1.33 -28.16 -0.32
N GLU A 11 0.68 -29.11 0.38
CA GLU A 11 1.08 -29.51 1.73
C GLU A 11 2.51 -30.13 1.77
N GLU A 12 2.91 -30.83 0.71
CA GLU A 12 4.25 -31.43 0.60
C GLU A 12 5.35 -30.41 0.28
N TYR A 13 5.08 -29.43 -0.61
CA TYR A 13 6.13 -28.58 -1.17
C TYR A 13 6.10 -27.12 -0.73
N ILE A 14 4.98 -26.62 -0.15
CA ILE A 14 4.83 -25.21 0.20
C ILE A 14 4.86 -25.02 1.71
N ALA A 15 5.68 -24.06 2.17
CA ALA A 15 5.77 -23.73 3.59
C ALA A 15 4.40 -23.36 4.18
N PRO A 16 4.00 -23.90 5.35
CA PRO A 16 2.67 -23.79 5.91
C PRO A 16 2.43 -22.44 6.63
N THR A 17 2.59 -21.33 5.91
CA THR A 17 2.44 -19.97 6.45
C THR A 17 1.01 -19.43 6.37
N TYR A 18 0.11 -20.16 5.69
CA TYR A 18 -1.30 -19.77 5.51
C TYR A 18 -2.23 -20.95 5.81
N VAL A 19 -3.37 -20.63 6.43
CA VAL A 19 -4.52 -21.54 6.47
C VAL A 19 -5.35 -21.29 5.23
N ARG A 20 -5.51 -22.31 4.38
CA ARG A 20 -6.24 -22.20 3.11
C ARG A 20 -7.56 -23.00 3.16
N PRO A 21 -8.68 -22.45 2.62
CA PRO A 21 -9.87 -23.24 2.41
C PRO A 21 -9.60 -24.33 1.35
N PRO A 22 -10.29 -25.50 1.42
CA PRO A 22 -10.05 -26.61 0.50
C PRO A 22 -10.73 -26.36 -0.87
N VAL A 23 -10.31 -25.30 -1.57
CA VAL A 23 -10.79 -24.92 -2.90
C VAL A 23 -9.60 -24.48 -3.76
N VAL A 24 -9.60 -24.92 -5.02
CA VAL A 24 -8.59 -24.52 -6.01
C VAL A 24 -9.27 -23.68 -7.08
N PHE A 25 -8.87 -22.42 -7.19
CA PHE A 25 -9.34 -21.51 -8.22
C PHE A 25 -8.51 -21.65 -9.50
N ASP A 26 -9.20 -21.64 -10.64
CA ASP A 26 -8.59 -21.81 -11.97
C ASP A 26 -8.60 -20.51 -12.78
N ARG A 27 -9.68 -19.75 -12.74
CA ARG A 27 -9.87 -18.53 -13.54
C ARG A 27 -10.69 -17.48 -12.85
N GLY A 28 -10.57 -16.24 -13.35
CA GLY A 28 -11.40 -15.11 -12.91
C GLY A 28 -11.95 -14.32 -14.10
N SER A 29 -13.11 -13.68 -13.92
CA SER A 29 -13.72 -12.78 -14.90
C SER A 29 -14.54 -11.70 -14.21
N GLY A 30 -14.19 -10.44 -14.40
CA GLY A 30 -14.80 -9.31 -13.69
C GLY A 30 -14.70 -9.50 -12.17
N VAL A 31 -15.82 -9.52 -11.49
CA VAL A 31 -15.91 -9.68 -10.02
C VAL A 31 -16.02 -11.15 -9.58
N TYR A 32 -15.91 -12.09 -10.47
CA TYR A 32 -16.09 -13.52 -10.19
C TYR A 32 -14.79 -14.31 -10.35
N ILE A 33 -14.62 -15.31 -9.48
CA ILE A 33 -13.62 -16.38 -9.59
C ILE A 33 -14.32 -17.73 -9.69
N TYR A 34 -13.65 -18.71 -10.30
CA TYR A 34 -14.19 -20.02 -10.58
C TYR A 34 -13.20 -21.09 -10.13
N ASP A 35 -13.71 -22.11 -9.44
CA ASP A 35 -12.91 -23.27 -9.09
C ASP A 35 -12.73 -24.25 -10.27
N LEU A 36 -11.95 -25.31 -10.05
CA LEU A 36 -11.70 -26.35 -11.06
C LEU A 36 -12.96 -27.07 -11.51
N ALA A 37 -14.00 -27.14 -10.68
CA ALA A 37 -15.30 -27.72 -11.03
C ALA A 37 -16.19 -26.73 -11.80
N GLY A 38 -15.74 -25.50 -12.03
CA GLY A 38 -16.49 -24.44 -12.70
C GLY A 38 -17.51 -23.73 -11.82
N LYS A 39 -17.55 -24.01 -10.51
CA LYS A 39 -18.41 -23.30 -9.58
C LYS A 39 -17.95 -21.85 -9.44
N ARG A 40 -18.90 -20.93 -9.54
CA ARG A 40 -18.67 -19.48 -9.49
C ARG A 40 -18.77 -18.94 -8.07
N TYR A 41 -17.84 -18.06 -7.72
CA TYR A 41 -17.79 -17.33 -6.45
C TYR A 41 -17.69 -15.83 -6.74
N LEU A 42 -18.33 -15.01 -5.91
CA LEU A 42 -18.18 -13.57 -5.95
C LEU A 42 -16.93 -13.18 -5.12
N ASP A 43 -15.96 -12.55 -5.78
CA ASP A 43 -14.66 -12.21 -5.16
C ASP A 43 -14.72 -10.86 -4.43
N PHE A 44 -15.14 -10.88 -3.17
CA PHE A 44 -15.07 -9.70 -2.30
C PHE A 44 -13.70 -9.47 -1.65
N LEU A 45 -12.79 -10.44 -1.73
CA LEU A 45 -11.44 -10.30 -1.20
C LEU A 45 -10.52 -9.53 -2.17
N GLY A 46 -10.75 -9.72 -3.48
CA GLY A 46 -9.98 -9.06 -4.54
C GLY A 46 -8.47 -9.27 -4.43
N GLY A 47 -8.01 -10.47 -4.00
CA GLY A 47 -6.59 -10.73 -3.76
C GLY A 47 -6.00 -9.89 -2.61
N ILE A 48 -6.77 -9.61 -1.56
CA ILE A 48 -6.46 -8.70 -0.44
C ILE A 48 -6.35 -7.24 -0.94
N ALA A 49 -7.46 -6.75 -1.53
CA ALA A 49 -7.59 -5.39 -2.06
C ALA A 49 -6.60 -5.06 -3.22
N VAL A 50 -6.23 -6.04 -4.02
CA VAL A 50 -5.29 -5.90 -5.15
C VAL A 50 -6.03 -5.74 -6.48
N ASN A 51 -7.02 -6.61 -6.76
CA ASN A 51 -7.71 -6.68 -8.05
C ASN A 51 -8.84 -5.64 -8.15
N SER A 52 -8.54 -4.37 -7.98
CA SER A 52 -9.55 -3.29 -7.96
C SER A 52 -10.30 -3.11 -9.28
N LEU A 53 -9.71 -3.53 -10.39
CA LEU A 53 -10.37 -3.55 -11.71
C LEU A 53 -11.09 -4.87 -12.01
N GLY A 54 -10.96 -5.88 -11.11
CA GLY A 54 -11.46 -7.23 -11.34
C GLY A 54 -10.47 -8.12 -12.11
N HIS A 55 -10.97 -9.28 -12.54
CA HIS A 55 -10.21 -10.32 -13.23
C HIS A 55 -10.41 -10.27 -14.74
N GLY A 56 -9.39 -10.67 -15.52
CA GLY A 56 -9.47 -10.78 -16.98
C GLY A 56 -9.61 -9.44 -17.70
N VAL A 57 -9.07 -8.36 -17.13
CA VAL A 57 -9.17 -6.99 -17.66
C VAL A 57 -8.38 -6.87 -18.96
N PRO A 58 -9.02 -6.55 -20.11
CA PRO A 58 -8.36 -6.50 -21.41
C PRO A 58 -7.18 -5.52 -21.46
N GLU A 59 -7.28 -4.39 -20.81
CA GLU A 59 -6.24 -3.36 -20.75
C GLU A 59 -4.98 -3.87 -20.04
N ILE A 60 -5.14 -4.66 -18.97
CA ILE A 60 -4.01 -5.27 -18.26
C ILE A 60 -3.36 -6.33 -19.15
N ILE A 61 -4.16 -7.22 -19.75
CA ILE A 61 -3.68 -8.27 -20.65
C ILE A 61 -2.90 -7.65 -21.83
N GLY A 62 -3.48 -6.62 -22.47
CA GLY A 62 -2.87 -5.90 -23.57
C GLY A 62 -1.57 -5.20 -23.20
N ALA A 63 -1.54 -4.53 -22.03
CA ALA A 63 -0.34 -3.85 -21.54
C ALA A 63 0.79 -4.84 -21.23
N VAL A 64 0.49 -5.99 -20.63
CA VAL A 64 1.47 -7.06 -20.38
C VAL A 64 2.05 -7.54 -21.72
N ALA A 65 1.19 -7.94 -22.67
CA ALA A 65 1.62 -8.46 -23.97
C ALA A 65 2.46 -7.43 -24.74
N GLN A 66 2.03 -6.18 -24.75
CA GLN A 66 2.74 -5.08 -25.44
C GLN A 66 4.14 -4.85 -24.85
N GLN A 67 4.27 -4.77 -23.54
CA GLN A 67 5.55 -4.45 -22.93
C GLN A 67 6.50 -5.65 -22.88
N THR A 68 6.00 -6.86 -22.67
CA THR A 68 6.83 -8.07 -22.68
C THR A 68 7.44 -8.34 -24.07
N SER A 69 6.75 -7.97 -25.15
CA SER A 69 7.29 -8.08 -26.50
C SER A 69 8.43 -7.08 -26.80
N LYS A 70 8.63 -6.04 -25.96
CA LYS A 70 9.67 -5.01 -26.16
C LYS A 70 10.85 -5.22 -25.21
N LEU A 71 10.59 -5.18 -23.91
CA LEU A 71 11.62 -5.24 -22.88
C LEU A 71 10.99 -5.66 -21.55
N VAL A 72 11.44 -6.79 -21.00
CA VAL A 72 10.92 -7.33 -19.73
C VAL A 72 11.63 -6.70 -18.54
N HIS A 73 12.97 -6.66 -18.54
CA HIS A 73 13.76 -6.16 -17.42
C HIS A 73 15.11 -5.62 -17.85
N ILE A 74 15.57 -4.55 -17.20
CA ILE A 74 16.90 -3.95 -17.45
C ILE A 74 17.51 -3.32 -16.17
N SER A 75 16.82 -3.39 -15.03
CA SER A 75 17.15 -2.77 -13.74
C SER A 75 17.07 -1.22 -13.72
N HIS A 76 17.23 -0.66 -12.52
CA HIS A 76 17.32 0.81 -12.30
C HIS A 76 18.63 1.46 -12.84
N LEU A 77 19.55 0.67 -13.35
CA LEU A 77 20.82 1.18 -13.90
C LEU A 77 20.63 1.95 -15.21
N TYR A 78 19.49 1.78 -15.86
CA TYR A 78 19.20 2.40 -17.16
C TYR A 78 17.84 3.08 -17.17
N HIS A 79 17.69 4.06 -18.03
CA HIS A 79 16.43 4.77 -18.22
C HIS A 79 15.46 3.96 -19.08
N THR A 80 14.18 3.93 -18.69
CA THR A 80 13.10 3.36 -19.50
C THR A 80 11.89 4.28 -19.52
N GLU A 81 11.14 4.29 -20.59
CA GLU A 81 9.96 5.13 -20.74
C GLU A 81 8.82 4.76 -19.75
N PRO A 82 8.51 3.46 -19.50
CA PRO A 82 7.39 3.09 -18.64
C PRO A 82 7.47 3.65 -17.22
N HIS A 83 8.64 3.58 -16.56
CA HIS A 83 8.74 4.06 -15.19
C HIS A 83 8.65 5.59 -15.07
N VAL A 84 9.17 6.31 -16.07
CA VAL A 84 9.08 7.78 -16.09
C VAL A 84 7.63 8.23 -16.33
N LYS A 85 6.91 7.56 -17.23
CA LYS A 85 5.48 7.83 -17.47
C LYS A 85 4.64 7.56 -16.23
N LEU A 86 4.87 6.44 -15.55
CA LEU A 86 4.17 6.13 -14.31
C LEU A 86 4.49 7.15 -13.21
N ALA A 87 5.78 7.48 -13.02
CA ALA A 87 6.17 8.50 -12.04
C ALA A 87 5.47 9.83 -12.30
N LYS A 88 5.48 10.29 -13.57
CA LYS A 88 4.80 11.53 -13.97
C LYS A 88 3.29 11.46 -13.67
N LEU A 89 2.61 10.37 -14.07
CA LEU A 89 1.18 10.20 -13.84
C LEU A 89 0.82 10.27 -12.35
N LEU A 90 1.61 9.62 -11.49
CA LEU A 90 1.40 9.66 -10.04
C LEU A 90 1.63 11.06 -9.46
N VAL A 91 2.69 11.74 -9.86
CA VAL A 91 3.02 13.08 -9.36
C VAL A 91 2.00 14.12 -9.83
N ASP A 92 1.56 14.05 -11.08
CA ASP A 92 0.56 14.99 -11.64
C ASP A 92 -0.81 14.90 -10.92
N ASN A 93 -1.10 13.77 -10.24
CA ASN A 93 -2.36 13.52 -9.56
C ASN A 93 -2.26 13.53 -8.03
N THR A 94 -1.11 13.95 -7.47
CA THR A 94 -0.87 14.00 -6.02
C THR A 94 -0.26 15.34 -5.59
N PHE A 95 0.98 15.29 -5.17
CA PHE A 95 1.77 16.44 -4.70
C PHE A 95 3.16 16.42 -5.34
N PRO A 96 3.90 17.56 -5.36
CA PRO A 96 5.25 17.59 -5.89
C PRO A 96 6.16 16.58 -5.19
N ALA A 97 6.62 15.55 -5.92
CA ALA A 97 7.38 14.44 -5.35
C ALA A 97 8.46 13.91 -6.31
N LYS A 98 9.40 13.15 -5.73
CA LYS A 98 10.25 12.18 -6.42
C LYS A 98 9.75 10.78 -6.10
N VAL A 99 9.91 9.86 -7.06
CA VAL A 99 9.36 8.51 -6.97
C VAL A 99 10.48 7.48 -6.94
N PHE A 100 10.39 6.53 -6.01
CA PHE A 100 11.20 5.32 -5.98
C PHE A 100 10.30 4.10 -6.20
N PHE A 101 10.73 3.17 -7.06
CA PHE A 101 9.99 1.95 -7.38
C PHE A 101 10.65 0.72 -6.75
N CYS A 102 9.82 -0.18 -6.22
CA CYS A 102 10.19 -1.49 -5.69
C CYS A 102 9.12 -2.53 -6.08
N ASN A 103 9.05 -3.68 -5.42
CA ASN A 103 8.25 -4.82 -5.89
C ASN A 103 7.04 -5.15 -5.00
N SER A 104 6.95 -4.56 -3.83
CA SER A 104 5.89 -4.84 -2.87
C SER A 104 5.64 -3.67 -1.93
N GLY A 105 4.49 -3.72 -1.22
CA GLY A 105 4.20 -2.76 -0.16
C GLY A 105 5.22 -2.83 0.98
N SER A 106 5.64 -4.02 1.40
CA SER A 106 6.67 -4.15 2.44
C SER A 106 7.98 -3.48 2.04
N GLU A 107 8.44 -3.65 0.80
CA GLU A 107 9.64 -2.95 0.30
C GLU A 107 9.44 -1.43 0.23
N SER A 108 8.24 -0.96 -0.09
CA SER A 108 7.98 0.49 -0.07
C SER A 108 8.03 1.05 1.35
N ILE A 109 7.57 0.32 2.36
CA ILE A 109 7.74 0.69 3.78
C ILE A 109 9.21 0.68 4.18
N GLU A 110 9.98 -0.38 3.86
CA GLU A 110 11.42 -0.43 4.10
C GLU A 110 12.14 0.81 3.54
N ALA A 111 11.84 1.16 2.30
CA ALA A 111 12.42 2.33 1.63
C ALA A 111 11.97 3.65 2.30
N ALA A 112 10.67 3.82 2.58
CA ALA A 112 10.15 5.03 3.22
C ALA A 112 10.79 5.29 4.58
N LEU A 113 10.94 4.26 5.42
CA LEU A 113 11.58 4.39 6.74
C LEU A 113 13.08 4.65 6.63
N LYS A 114 13.77 4.01 5.69
CA LYS A 114 15.20 4.29 5.43
C LYS A 114 15.41 5.72 4.94
N PHE A 115 14.59 6.19 4.01
CA PHE A 115 14.71 7.53 3.42
C PHE A 115 14.45 8.63 4.45
N THR A 116 13.42 8.46 5.27
CA THR A 116 13.10 9.42 6.33
C THR A 116 14.14 9.41 7.45
N ARG A 117 14.69 8.26 7.85
CA ARG A 117 15.83 8.18 8.78
C ARG A 117 17.07 8.85 8.20
N ARG A 118 17.36 8.65 6.92
CA ARG A 118 18.50 9.30 6.26
C ARG A 118 18.35 10.82 6.28
N TRP A 119 17.16 11.34 5.93
CA TRP A 119 16.88 12.76 5.99
C TRP A 119 16.97 13.31 7.42
N ALA A 120 16.38 12.60 8.38
CA ALA A 120 16.41 13.00 9.78
C ALA A 120 17.83 13.06 10.35
N SER A 121 18.71 12.16 9.92
CA SER A 121 20.14 12.16 10.30
C SER A 121 20.87 13.43 9.87
N ASP A 122 20.50 14.04 8.75
CA ASP A 122 21.06 15.34 8.34
C ASP A 122 20.57 16.50 9.25
N LEU A 123 19.46 16.33 9.98
CA LEU A 123 18.89 17.34 10.87
C LEU A 123 19.33 17.22 12.33
N GLY A 124 19.51 15.99 12.82
CA GLY A 124 19.73 15.73 14.25
C GLY A 124 20.72 14.59 14.54
N GLY A 125 21.49 14.15 13.54
CA GLY A 125 22.44 13.06 13.70
C GLY A 125 21.77 11.70 13.91
N GLU A 126 22.54 10.72 14.40
CA GLU A 126 22.09 9.33 14.59
C GLU A 126 21.03 9.17 15.69
N SER A 127 20.91 10.14 16.61
CA SER A 127 19.89 10.12 17.67
C SER A 127 18.46 10.30 17.13
N LYS A 128 18.32 10.97 15.97
CA LYS A 128 17.02 11.25 15.34
C LYS A 128 16.59 10.09 14.43
N HIS A 129 16.21 8.95 15.03
CA HIS A 129 15.90 7.72 14.30
C HIS A 129 14.57 7.03 14.70
N GLU A 130 13.90 7.54 15.75
CA GLU A 130 12.64 6.94 16.20
C GLU A 130 11.56 7.05 15.12
N ILE A 131 10.76 6.00 14.99
CA ILE A 131 9.58 5.94 14.10
C ILE A 131 8.35 5.73 14.98
N VAL A 132 7.42 6.66 14.91
CA VAL A 132 6.12 6.53 15.56
C VAL A 132 5.15 5.85 14.62
N THR A 133 4.47 4.80 15.08
CA THR A 133 3.37 4.12 14.39
C THR A 133 2.18 3.93 15.34
N PHE A 134 1.06 3.41 14.86
CA PHE A 134 -0.16 3.35 15.64
C PHE A 134 -0.60 1.91 15.91
N LYS A 135 -1.17 1.66 17.09
CA LYS A 135 -1.74 0.35 17.47
C LYS A 135 -2.70 -0.14 16.39
N ASN A 136 -2.70 -1.43 16.15
CA ASN A 136 -3.45 -2.12 15.09
C ASN A 136 -2.99 -1.79 13.65
N ALA A 137 -1.96 -0.96 13.44
CA ALA A 137 -1.42 -0.74 12.09
C ALA A 137 -0.84 -2.02 11.49
N PHE A 138 -0.90 -2.11 10.15
CA PHE A 138 -0.27 -3.18 9.39
C PHE A 138 0.56 -2.58 8.23
N HIS A 139 1.88 -2.71 8.31
CA HIS A 139 2.80 -2.13 7.35
C HIS A 139 3.60 -3.14 6.54
N GLY A 140 3.45 -4.45 6.80
CA GLY A 140 4.10 -5.52 6.04
C GLY A 140 4.76 -6.58 6.89
N ARG A 141 5.56 -7.46 6.24
CA ARG A 141 6.13 -8.67 6.83
C ARG A 141 7.66 -8.74 6.76
N THR A 142 8.35 -7.82 6.09
CA THR A 142 9.81 -7.70 6.18
C THR A 142 10.22 -7.13 7.55
N TYR A 143 11.46 -7.27 7.97
CA TYR A 143 11.85 -6.98 9.36
C TYR A 143 11.55 -5.54 9.82
N CYS A 144 11.83 -4.54 8.99
CA CYS A 144 11.48 -3.15 9.32
C CYS A 144 9.96 -2.94 9.28
N ALA A 145 9.29 -3.44 8.26
CA ALA A 145 7.85 -3.30 8.10
C ALA A 145 7.06 -4.04 9.21
N VAL A 146 7.49 -5.26 9.59
CA VAL A 146 6.86 -5.97 10.71
C VAL A 146 7.15 -5.29 12.05
N SER A 147 8.34 -4.70 12.21
CA SER A 147 8.66 -3.91 13.41
C SER A 147 7.78 -2.66 13.51
N ALA A 148 7.41 -2.05 12.39
CA ALA A 148 6.48 -0.93 12.35
C ALA A 148 5.01 -1.34 12.50
N THR A 149 4.68 -2.60 12.23
CA THR A 149 3.34 -3.18 12.41
C THR A 149 3.05 -3.36 13.91
N ALA A 150 2.21 -2.49 14.47
CA ALA A 150 1.96 -2.42 15.91
C ALA A 150 0.93 -3.47 16.37
N GLN A 151 1.16 -4.73 16.02
CA GLN A 151 0.33 -5.89 16.37
C GLN A 151 1.21 -7.01 16.92
N PRO A 152 1.20 -7.29 18.25
CA PRO A 152 2.10 -8.25 18.91
C PRO A 152 2.10 -9.65 18.29
N LYS A 153 0.95 -10.12 17.77
CA LYS A 153 0.82 -11.44 17.11
C LYS A 153 1.79 -11.65 15.94
N TYR A 154 2.24 -10.56 15.30
CA TYR A 154 3.18 -10.63 14.16
C TYR A 154 4.65 -10.55 14.59
N HIS A 155 4.91 -10.20 15.86
CA HIS A 155 6.24 -10.15 16.44
C HIS A 155 6.64 -11.45 17.13
N GLU A 156 5.67 -12.28 17.48
CA GLU A 156 5.89 -13.53 18.20
C GLU A 156 6.78 -14.48 17.38
N GLY A 157 7.85 -14.98 18.01
CA GLY A 157 8.83 -15.85 17.37
C GLY A 157 9.87 -15.15 16.48
N PHE A 158 9.74 -13.84 16.21
CA PHE A 158 10.64 -13.09 15.32
C PHE A 158 11.46 -12.00 16.02
N LYS A 159 11.45 -11.97 17.35
CA LYS A 159 12.25 -11.00 18.13
C LYS A 159 13.75 -11.29 18.02
N PRO A 160 14.64 -10.26 18.14
CA PRO A 160 14.30 -8.85 18.44
C PRO A 160 13.77 -8.08 17.24
N MET A 161 12.82 -7.18 17.48
CA MET A 161 12.35 -6.24 16.47
C MET A 161 13.37 -5.13 16.24
N LEU A 162 13.26 -4.41 15.11
CA LEU A 162 14.11 -3.26 14.83
C LEU A 162 13.92 -2.19 15.91
N PRO A 163 14.99 -1.68 16.56
CA PRO A 163 14.88 -0.69 17.61
C PRO A 163 14.40 0.68 17.08
N GLY A 164 13.85 1.49 18.01
CA GLY A 164 13.39 2.85 17.72
C GLY A 164 11.96 2.91 17.21
N MET A 165 11.15 1.84 17.32
CA MET A 165 9.71 1.87 17.04
C MET A 165 8.94 2.31 18.28
N VAL A 166 8.05 3.30 18.13
CA VAL A 166 7.17 3.82 19.18
C VAL A 166 5.72 3.62 18.76
N TYR A 167 4.94 2.92 19.57
CA TYR A 167 3.54 2.58 19.25
C TYR A 167 2.58 3.42 20.06
N LEU A 168 1.73 4.20 19.40
CA LEU A 168 0.74 5.07 20.03
C LEU A 168 -0.69 4.60 19.69
N PRO A 169 -1.69 4.97 20.49
CA PRO A 169 -3.09 4.79 20.10
C PRO A 169 -3.44 5.71 18.92
N LEU A 170 -4.27 5.20 17.98
CA LEU A 170 -4.79 6.01 16.88
C LEU A 170 -5.86 6.97 17.42
N ASN A 171 -5.95 8.18 16.85
CA ASN A 171 -6.94 9.20 17.15
C ASN A 171 -6.84 9.81 18.58
N GLU A 172 -5.72 9.63 19.27
CA GLU A 172 -5.45 10.27 20.56
C GLU A 172 -4.34 11.34 20.40
N ILE A 173 -4.63 12.60 20.73
CA ILE A 173 -3.72 13.72 20.54
C ILE A 173 -2.66 13.81 21.65
N GLU A 174 -3.05 13.64 22.92
CA GLU A 174 -2.14 13.81 24.05
C GLU A 174 -0.88 12.91 23.97
N PRO A 175 -0.98 11.63 23.58
CA PRO A 175 0.20 10.78 23.38
C PRO A 175 1.15 11.30 22.29
N LEU A 176 0.63 11.96 21.23
CA LEU A 176 1.47 12.55 20.16
C LEU A 176 2.39 13.63 20.73
N GLU A 177 1.82 14.54 21.53
CA GLU A 177 2.57 15.66 22.11
C GLU A 177 3.72 15.19 23.01
N LYS A 178 3.54 14.09 23.72
CA LYS A 178 4.54 13.52 24.64
C LYS A 178 5.63 12.72 23.90
N ALA A 179 5.25 11.97 22.89
CA ALA A 179 6.13 10.97 22.26
C ALA A 179 6.93 11.52 21.08
N ILE A 180 6.34 12.37 20.23
CA ILE A 180 7.03 12.91 19.05
C ILE A 180 8.08 13.93 19.53
N SER A 181 9.34 13.62 19.34
CA SER A 181 10.47 14.46 19.79
C SER A 181 11.18 15.09 18.60
N LYS A 182 11.45 16.39 18.68
CA LYS A 182 12.27 17.11 17.68
C LYS A 182 13.65 16.48 17.51
N ASP A 183 14.22 15.94 18.59
CA ASP A 183 15.61 15.47 18.61
C ASP A 183 15.75 13.95 18.35
N ARG A 184 14.67 13.18 18.59
CA ARG A 184 14.72 11.71 18.47
C ARG A 184 13.86 11.15 17.35
N THR A 185 12.70 11.77 17.07
CA THR A 185 11.74 11.20 16.10
C THR A 185 12.14 11.59 14.68
N ALA A 186 12.37 10.60 13.83
CA ALA A 186 12.63 10.79 12.40
C ALA A 186 11.34 10.93 11.60
N ALA A 187 10.36 10.07 11.88
CA ALA A 187 9.10 10.04 11.16
C ALA A 187 7.93 9.55 12.02
N VAL A 188 6.73 9.96 11.63
CA VAL A 188 5.47 9.34 12.03
C VAL A 188 4.84 8.68 10.83
N MET A 189 4.43 7.42 10.93
CA MET A 189 3.78 6.68 9.87
C MET A 189 2.36 6.29 10.28
N VAL A 190 1.39 6.58 9.43
CA VAL A 190 -0.02 6.30 9.66
C VAL A 190 -0.69 5.80 8.38
N GLU A 191 -1.59 4.84 8.52
CA GLU A 191 -2.57 4.53 7.47
C GLU A 191 -3.74 5.53 7.62
N PRO A 192 -4.09 6.32 6.60
CA PRO A 192 -5.31 7.16 6.64
C PRO A 192 -6.57 6.36 6.99
N VAL A 193 -6.62 5.08 6.59
CA VAL A 193 -7.58 4.08 7.06
C VAL A 193 -6.80 2.79 7.31
N GLN A 194 -6.73 2.34 8.57
CA GLN A 194 -6.18 1.03 8.90
C GLN A 194 -7.07 -0.07 8.31
N GLY A 195 -6.59 -0.75 7.27
CA GLY A 195 -7.38 -1.78 6.58
C GLY A 195 -7.37 -3.10 7.35
N GLU A 196 -6.21 -3.75 7.47
CA GLU A 196 -6.05 -5.05 8.14
C GLU A 196 -6.39 -4.97 9.63
N GLY A 197 -6.11 -3.84 10.26
CA GLY A 197 -6.38 -3.61 11.69
C GLY A 197 -7.85 -3.47 12.07
N GLY A 198 -8.80 -3.57 11.13
CA GLY A 198 -10.23 -3.56 11.40
C GLY A 198 -11.02 -2.40 10.79
N VAL A 199 -10.49 -1.80 9.72
CA VAL A 199 -11.10 -0.65 9.01
C VAL A 199 -11.32 0.54 9.95
N ASN A 200 -10.22 1.00 10.57
CA ASN A 200 -10.25 2.12 11.51
C ASN A 200 -9.77 3.39 10.79
N PRO A 201 -10.65 4.37 10.51
CA PRO A 201 -10.24 5.63 9.90
C PRO A 201 -9.50 6.52 10.92
N ALA A 202 -8.43 7.15 10.48
CA ALA A 202 -7.84 8.26 11.19
C ALA A 202 -8.77 9.49 11.07
N GLN A 203 -9.11 10.11 12.20
CA GLN A 203 -9.95 11.29 12.22
C GLN A 203 -9.25 12.49 11.57
N ILE A 204 -10.00 13.34 10.87
CA ILE A 204 -9.43 14.48 10.14
C ILE A 204 -8.70 15.41 11.10
N GLU A 205 -9.28 15.72 12.26
CA GLU A 205 -8.71 16.56 13.28
C GLU A 205 -7.38 15.99 13.83
N PHE A 206 -7.32 14.67 13.96
CA PHE A 206 -6.09 13.96 14.36
C PHE A 206 -5.00 14.10 13.30
N LEU A 207 -5.31 13.91 12.01
CA LEU A 207 -4.34 14.06 10.92
C LEU A 207 -3.86 15.50 10.77
N VAL A 208 -4.74 16.49 10.90
CA VAL A 208 -4.39 17.92 10.89
C VAL A 208 -3.45 18.26 12.06
N HIS A 209 -3.74 17.76 13.26
CA HIS A 209 -2.89 17.97 14.42
C HIS A 209 -1.53 17.27 14.27
N LEU A 210 -1.55 16.04 13.73
CA LEU A 210 -0.34 15.27 13.44
C LEU A 210 0.57 16.01 12.44
N ARG A 211 0.01 16.58 11.36
CA ARG A 211 0.77 17.39 10.40
C ARG A 211 1.42 18.58 11.10
N LYS A 212 0.67 19.31 11.91
CA LYS A 212 1.17 20.48 12.65
C LYS A 212 2.35 20.11 13.56
N ILE A 213 2.24 19.05 14.37
CA ILE A 213 3.35 18.59 15.23
C ILE A 213 4.56 18.19 14.39
N CYS A 214 4.35 17.46 13.29
CA CYS A 214 5.44 17.05 12.42
C CYS A 214 6.20 18.25 11.84
N ASP A 215 5.50 19.29 11.41
CA ASP A 215 6.09 20.51 10.87
C ASP A 215 6.89 21.26 11.95
N GLU A 216 6.30 21.50 13.12
CA GLU A 216 6.92 22.21 14.24
C GLU A 216 8.19 21.51 14.75
N ARG A 217 8.19 20.16 14.73
CA ARG A 217 9.29 19.33 15.26
C ARG A 217 10.23 18.82 14.18
N ARG A 218 10.01 19.20 12.92
CA ARG A 218 10.80 18.76 11.76
C ARG A 218 10.90 17.24 11.71
N VAL A 219 9.75 16.57 11.76
CA VAL A 219 9.54 15.13 11.70
C VAL A 219 8.80 14.81 10.40
N ALA A 220 9.21 13.79 9.66
CA ALA A 220 8.55 13.41 8.43
C ALA A 220 7.20 12.74 8.71
N LEU A 221 6.16 13.11 7.96
CA LEU A 221 4.87 12.44 7.98
C LEU A 221 4.77 11.47 6.81
N ILE A 222 4.60 10.19 7.10
CA ILE A 222 4.45 9.11 6.11
C ILE A 222 2.99 8.66 6.12
N PHE A 223 2.33 8.70 4.96
CA PHE A 223 1.04 8.03 4.78
C PHE A 223 1.24 6.70 4.07
N ASP A 224 0.83 5.63 4.74
CA ASP A 224 0.75 4.30 4.14
C ASP A 224 -0.61 4.16 3.43
N GLU A 225 -0.59 4.38 2.12
CA GLU A 225 -1.75 4.22 1.25
C GLU A 225 -1.73 2.92 0.44
N ILE A 226 -0.95 1.93 0.86
CA ILE A 226 -0.85 0.63 0.19
C ILE A 226 -2.22 -0.04 0.07
N GLN A 227 -3.09 0.09 1.07
CA GLN A 227 -4.41 -0.51 1.05
C GLN A 227 -5.55 0.49 0.82
N CYS A 228 -5.46 1.68 1.41
CA CYS A 228 -6.54 2.68 1.36
C CYS A 228 -6.45 3.64 0.18
N GLY A 229 -5.35 3.67 -0.58
CA GLY A 229 -5.19 4.48 -1.78
C GLY A 229 -5.87 3.90 -3.03
N LEU A 230 -5.65 4.57 -4.15
CA LEU A 230 -6.07 4.16 -5.49
C LEU A 230 -7.57 3.81 -5.56
N CYS A 231 -8.39 4.82 -5.36
CA CYS A 231 -9.86 4.82 -5.41
C CYS A 231 -10.58 4.03 -4.30
N ARG A 232 -9.85 3.35 -3.37
CA ARG A 232 -10.45 2.47 -2.37
C ARG A 232 -11.46 3.17 -1.45
N THR A 233 -11.22 4.42 -1.11
CA THR A 233 -12.02 5.18 -0.13
C THR A 233 -12.96 6.22 -0.75
N GLY A 234 -13.12 6.22 -2.07
CA GLY A 234 -13.96 7.22 -2.75
C GLY A 234 -13.23 8.51 -3.15
N LYS A 235 -11.90 8.51 -3.05
CA LYS A 235 -10.97 9.49 -3.62
C LYS A 235 -9.84 8.72 -4.28
N LEU A 236 -9.13 9.33 -5.23
CA LEU A 236 -7.97 8.68 -5.87
C LEU A 236 -6.95 8.26 -4.82
N PHE A 237 -6.67 9.13 -3.83
CA PHE A 237 -5.85 8.83 -2.67
C PHE A 237 -6.58 9.21 -1.38
N ALA A 238 -6.38 8.41 -0.32
CA ALA A 238 -7.11 8.57 0.94
C ALA A 238 -6.77 9.89 1.66
N TYR A 239 -5.54 10.41 1.53
CA TYR A 239 -5.15 11.70 2.14
C TYR A 239 -6.00 12.87 1.64
N GLN A 240 -6.58 12.77 0.45
CA GLN A 240 -7.42 13.82 -0.14
C GLN A 240 -8.72 14.07 0.63
N HIS A 241 -9.15 13.13 1.51
CA HIS A 241 -10.29 13.35 2.40
C HIS A 241 -9.99 14.37 3.50
N SER A 242 -8.77 14.37 4.02
CA SER A 242 -8.35 15.30 5.08
C SER A 242 -7.74 16.59 4.53
N GLY A 243 -7.26 16.58 3.29
CA GLY A 243 -6.46 17.66 2.72
C GLY A 243 -5.05 17.77 3.33
N VAL A 244 -4.65 16.82 4.18
CA VAL A 244 -3.33 16.79 4.80
C VAL A 244 -2.35 16.10 3.87
N GLU A 245 -1.40 16.85 3.32
CA GLU A 245 -0.33 16.31 2.49
C GLU A 245 0.76 15.66 3.32
N PRO A 246 1.13 14.38 3.07
CA PRO A 246 2.28 13.76 3.71
C PRO A 246 3.61 14.24 3.10
N ASP A 247 4.72 13.98 3.80
CA ASP A 247 6.07 14.13 3.23
C ASP A 247 6.47 12.92 2.38
N VAL A 248 5.94 11.75 2.75
CA VAL A 248 6.15 10.49 2.05
C VAL A 248 4.82 9.72 1.96
N MET A 249 4.54 9.14 0.80
CA MET A 249 3.38 8.26 0.59
C MET A 249 3.85 6.93 -0.02
N THR A 250 3.34 5.82 0.51
CA THR A 250 3.62 4.48 -0.02
C THR A 250 2.41 3.89 -0.72
N LEU A 251 2.64 3.24 -1.87
CA LEU A 251 1.60 2.61 -2.70
C LEU A 251 2.04 1.19 -3.10
N ALA A 252 1.08 0.29 -3.27
CA ALA A 252 1.30 -1.03 -3.88
C ALA A 252 -0.04 -1.63 -4.34
N LYS A 253 -0.46 -2.72 -3.75
CA LYS A 253 -1.71 -3.51 -3.97
C LYS A 253 -2.41 -3.24 -5.32
N PRO A 254 -3.38 -2.28 -5.45
CA PRO A 254 -4.13 -2.13 -6.70
C PRO A 254 -3.32 -1.50 -7.84
N LEU A 255 -2.10 -1.04 -7.58
CA LEU A 255 -1.33 -0.19 -8.49
C LEU A 255 -1.12 -0.80 -9.88
N ALA A 256 -0.87 -2.11 -9.98
CA ALA A 256 -0.67 -2.80 -11.26
C ALA A 256 -1.65 -3.97 -11.47
N GLY A 257 -2.83 -3.96 -10.83
CA GLY A 257 -3.90 -4.93 -11.09
C GLY A 257 -3.51 -6.39 -10.88
N GLY A 258 -2.60 -6.68 -9.95
CA GLY A 258 -2.13 -8.03 -9.60
C GLY A 258 -0.65 -8.27 -9.88
N LEU A 259 0.04 -7.44 -10.66
CA LEU A 259 1.49 -7.55 -10.83
C LEU A 259 2.24 -6.94 -9.64
N PRO A 260 3.35 -7.56 -9.18
CA PRO A 260 4.15 -7.05 -8.09
C PRO A 260 4.77 -5.69 -8.40
N ILE A 261 4.42 -4.69 -7.62
CA ILE A 261 5.00 -3.33 -7.65
C ILE A 261 4.76 -2.64 -6.32
N GLY A 262 5.72 -1.84 -5.88
CA GLY A 262 5.61 -0.91 -4.77
C GLY A 262 6.19 0.45 -5.17
N VAL A 263 5.68 1.51 -4.56
CA VAL A 263 6.10 2.88 -4.84
C VAL A 263 6.26 3.64 -3.54
N VAL A 264 7.32 4.45 -3.48
CA VAL A 264 7.50 5.50 -2.49
C VAL A 264 7.51 6.83 -3.24
N MET A 265 6.55 7.68 -2.93
CA MET A 265 6.54 9.08 -3.33
C MET A 265 7.04 9.92 -2.17
N MET A 266 7.97 10.84 -2.41
CA MET A 266 8.56 11.64 -1.35
C MET A 266 8.76 13.09 -1.81
N LYS A 267 8.49 14.03 -0.91
CA LYS A 267 8.72 15.46 -1.17
C LYS A 267 10.20 15.74 -1.47
N PRO A 268 10.50 16.81 -2.24
CA PRO A 268 11.87 17.13 -2.67
C PRO A 268 12.89 17.22 -1.53
N HIS A 269 12.49 17.70 -0.33
CA HIS A 269 13.41 17.82 0.81
C HIS A 269 13.85 16.46 1.38
N ILE A 270 12.97 15.42 1.33
CA ILE A 270 13.35 14.05 1.71
C ILE A 270 14.25 13.46 0.62
N ALA A 271 13.84 13.59 -0.64
CA ALA A 271 14.60 13.07 -1.78
C ALA A 271 16.01 13.66 -1.89
N GLY A 272 16.17 14.96 -1.52
CA GLY A 272 17.45 15.66 -1.55
C GLY A 272 18.51 15.11 -0.58
N ALA A 273 18.10 14.37 0.44
CA ALA A 273 19.02 13.71 1.37
C ALA A 273 19.61 12.39 0.80
N LEU A 274 19.06 11.88 -0.30
CA LEU A 274 19.48 10.62 -0.89
C LEU A 274 20.58 10.82 -1.93
N LYS A 275 21.52 9.89 -1.97
CA LYS A 275 22.61 9.85 -2.96
C LYS A 275 22.63 8.48 -3.66
N PRO A 276 23.14 8.41 -4.91
CA PRO A 276 23.34 7.14 -5.59
C PRO A 276 24.07 6.12 -4.72
N GLY A 277 23.60 4.86 -4.73
CA GLY A 277 24.16 3.76 -3.96
C GLY A 277 23.61 3.57 -2.54
N MET A 278 22.83 4.52 -2.00
CA MET A 278 22.26 4.38 -0.64
C MET A 278 21.13 3.37 -0.52
N HIS A 279 20.41 3.14 -1.61
CA HIS A 279 19.33 2.15 -1.67
C HIS A 279 19.14 1.67 -3.10
N GLY A 280 18.55 0.49 -3.26
CA GLY A 280 18.31 -0.09 -4.58
C GLY A 280 17.31 -1.25 -4.53
N SER A 281 16.87 -1.65 -5.70
CA SER A 281 16.01 -2.82 -5.91
C SER A 281 16.35 -3.41 -7.28
N THR A 282 16.64 -4.72 -7.35
CA THR A 282 16.96 -5.37 -8.63
C THR A 282 15.81 -5.30 -9.63
N PHE A 283 14.61 -5.62 -9.18
CA PHE A 283 13.41 -5.67 -10.02
C PHE A 283 12.56 -4.39 -9.96
N GLY A 284 12.87 -3.45 -9.07
CA GLY A 284 12.18 -2.17 -9.01
C GLY A 284 12.24 -1.42 -10.34
N ALA A 285 11.22 -0.63 -10.65
CA ALA A 285 11.00 0.01 -11.95
C ALA A 285 10.96 -0.98 -13.13
N ASN A 286 10.59 -2.25 -12.90
CA ASN A 286 10.41 -3.22 -13.99
C ASN A 286 9.52 -2.63 -15.09
N PRO A 287 9.97 -2.61 -16.35
CA PRO A 287 9.22 -2.00 -17.45
C PRO A 287 7.80 -2.56 -17.62
N VAL A 288 7.61 -3.89 -17.43
CA VAL A 288 6.29 -4.53 -17.56
C VAL A 288 5.38 -4.06 -16.42
N ALA A 289 5.84 -4.15 -15.17
CA ALA A 289 5.06 -3.73 -14.01
C ALA A 289 4.70 -2.23 -14.08
N CYS A 290 5.65 -1.37 -14.47
CA CYS A 290 5.41 0.07 -14.60
C CYS A 290 4.46 0.40 -15.74
N HIS A 291 4.56 -0.28 -16.88
CA HIS A 291 3.66 -0.08 -18.03
C HIS A 291 2.22 -0.48 -17.69
N VAL A 292 2.05 -1.62 -17.04
CA VAL A 292 0.75 -2.09 -16.57
C VAL A 292 0.19 -1.16 -15.49
N ALA A 293 1.00 -0.75 -14.51
CA ALA A 293 0.58 0.19 -13.48
C ALA A 293 0.12 1.54 -14.07
N HIS A 294 0.83 2.04 -15.08
CA HIS A 294 0.39 3.24 -15.80
C HIS A 294 -1.00 3.04 -16.45
N ALA A 295 -1.24 1.90 -17.11
CA ALA A 295 -2.53 1.60 -17.73
C ALA A 295 -3.64 1.49 -16.66
N VAL A 296 -3.37 0.81 -15.54
CA VAL A 296 -4.32 0.64 -14.42
C VAL A 296 -4.69 1.99 -13.81
N VAL A 297 -3.70 2.79 -13.41
CA VAL A 297 -3.95 4.11 -12.77
C VAL A 297 -4.65 5.06 -13.74
N LYS A 298 -4.22 5.07 -15.00
CA LYS A 298 -4.87 5.88 -16.04
C LYS A 298 -6.35 5.49 -16.19
N LYS A 299 -6.67 4.19 -16.26
CA LYS A 299 -8.05 3.72 -16.32
C LYS A 299 -8.86 4.13 -15.09
N MET A 300 -8.28 4.03 -13.89
CA MET A 300 -8.94 4.48 -12.66
C MET A 300 -9.33 5.96 -12.73
N ILE A 301 -8.44 6.80 -13.24
CA ILE A 301 -8.67 8.24 -13.39
C ILE A 301 -9.67 8.53 -14.49
N ASP A 302 -9.46 7.97 -15.69
CA ASP A 302 -10.30 8.27 -16.88
C ASP A 302 -11.75 7.84 -16.70
N GLU A 303 -11.99 6.76 -15.94
CA GLU A 303 -13.34 6.24 -15.68
C GLU A 303 -13.96 6.74 -14.36
N GLY A 304 -13.26 7.59 -13.61
CA GLY A 304 -13.75 8.15 -12.34
C GLY A 304 -14.10 7.08 -11.32
N LEU A 305 -13.21 6.05 -11.16
CA LEU A 305 -13.49 4.92 -10.28
C LEU A 305 -13.53 5.29 -8.80
N ASP A 306 -12.94 6.40 -8.41
CA ASP A 306 -13.08 7.00 -7.08
C ASP A 306 -14.53 7.43 -6.81
N GLN A 307 -15.15 8.16 -7.73
CA GLN A 307 -16.55 8.55 -7.61
C GLN A 307 -17.47 7.33 -7.63
N ARG A 308 -17.20 6.36 -8.50
CA ARG A 308 -17.97 5.10 -8.52
C ARG A 308 -17.88 4.35 -7.18
N ALA A 309 -16.71 4.30 -6.55
CA ALA A 309 -16.52 3.67 -5.24
C ALA A 309 -17.34 4.43 -4.16
N LEU A 310 -17.35 5.76 -4.21
CA LEU A 310 -18.14 6.59 -3.31
C LEU A 310 -19.65 6.32 -3.47
N ASP A 311 -20.15 6.34 -4.70
CA ASP A 311 -21.55 6.08 -5.00
C ASP A 311 -22.00 4.70 -4.52
N LEU A 312 -21.20 3.67 -4.76
CA LEU A 312 -21.48 2.31 -4.30
C LEU A 312 -21.47 2.18 -2.77
N SER A 313 -20.68 2.98 -2.06
CA SER A 313 -20.62 2.96 -0.59
C SER A 313 -21.90 3.50 0.06
N LEU A 314 -22.66 4.33 -0.65
CA LEU A 314 -23.92 4.93 -0.17
C LEU A 314 -25.13 4.01 -0.37
N ILE A 315 -25.07 3.02 -1.25
CA ILE A 315 -26.18 2.09 -1.53
C ILE A 315 -26.70 1.38 -0.26
N PRO A 316 -25.84 0.87 0.65
CA PRO A 316 -26.30 0.24 1.89
C PRO A 316 -27.11 1.16 2.81
N ILE A 317 -26.85 2.46 2.72
CA ILE A 317 -27.52 3.49 3.54
C ILE A 317 -28.88 3.86 2.92
N SER A 318 -28.91 4.06 1.59
CA SER A 318 -30.11 4.49 0.87
C SER A 318 -31.09 3.35 0.52
N GLU A 319 -30.58 2.12 0.37
CA GLU A 319 -31.39 0.94 -0.01
C GLU A 319 -31.19 -0.26 0.96
N PRO A 320 -31.57 -0.13 2.25
CA PRO A 320 -31.29 -1.15 3.27
C PRO A 320 -32.01 -2.49 3.05
N THR A 321 -33.01 -2.53 2.18
CA THR A 321 -33.76 -3.77 1.84
C THR A 321 -32.97 -4.74 0.95
N ARG A 322 -31.88 -4.29 0.31
CA ARG A 322 -30.96 -5.14 -0.45
C ARG A 322 -29.84 -5.76 0.41
N ARG A 323 -30.02 -5.82 1.72
CA ARG A 323 -29.02 -6.21 2.73
C ARG A 323 -28.38 -7.60 2.53
N SER A 324 -29.03 -8.57 1.90
CA SER A 324 -28.46 -9.91 1.69
C SER A 324 -27.23 -9.93 0.74
N ALA A 325 -27.17 -8.98 -0.21
CA ALA A 325 -26.00 -8.81 -1.08
C ALA A 325 -24.94 -7.88 -0.43
N ILE A 326 -25.33 -7.06 0.54
CA ILE A 326 -24.57 -5.97 1.13
C ILE A 326 -23.85 -6.40 2.43
N SER A 327 -24.34 -7.41 3.16
CA SER A 327 -23.67 -7.89 4.37
C SER A 327 -22.21 -8.31 4.12
N TYR A 328 -21.89 -8.74 2.92
CA TYR A 328 -20.53 -9.05 2.49
C TYR A 328 -19.72 -7.81 2.05
N ALA A 329 -20.35 -6.82 1.41
CA ALA A 329 -19.67 -5.59 1.03
C ALA A 329 -19.25 -4.75 2.26
N VAL A 330 -20.10 -4.73 3.30
CA VAL A 330 -19.80 -4.09 4.59
C VAL A 330 -18.69 -4.82 5.35
N PHE A 331 -18.45 -6.11 5.11
CA PHE A 331 -17.33 -6.85 5.70
C PHE A 331 -15.98 -6.47 5.09
N CYS A 332 -15.96 -5.94 3.86
CA CYS A 332 -14.76 -5.37 3.24
C CYS A 332 -14.55 -3.89 3.57
N LEU A 333 -15.55 -3.23 4.19
CA LEU A 333 -15.52 -1.82 4.62
C LEU A 333 -15.56 -1.66 6.16
N LYS A 334 -15.59 -2.78 6.90
CA LYS A 334 -15.48 -2.80 8.37
C LYS A 334 -14.14 -3.31 8.81
#